data_09df3d486cab4f19710cd520365a0804
#
_entry.id   09df3d486cab4f19710cd520365a0804
#
_cell.length_a   1.000
_cell.length_b   1.000
_cell.length_c   1.000
_cell.angle_alpha   90.00
_cell.angle_beta   90.00
_cell.angle_gamma   90.00
#
_symmetry.space_group_name_H-M   'P 1'
#
loop_
_entity.id
_entity.type
_entity.pdbx_description
1 polymer ?
#
loop_
_entity_poly.entity_id
_entity_poly.type
_entity_poly.pdbx_seq_one_letter_code
_entity_poly.pdbx_strand_id
1 'polypeptide(L)'
;MIDVLLVLNLGIIGYRNHAAKLISYIEERSDCKINFIYHPTKQSEDKRFTNNFSDLYSCDAVVISSPNHTHFEYIKKLTKNYDGYIFCEKPPVTNYNELEKLNNLPSNQKQRIFFDFVFRFSNLNDLIKQEICSEELGQIIHIDIFSSKGLAFKKEYADSWRADGKNNLHNILDAYTIHYVDLINLHLGKIDKSFYLPSLVSKKGTSYDTSYVVLRYENDVTLSIFNSYATPLINEVLIIGTNGYCTIRNNQFLIHSPRDTFDKDGLFTDPPITRSLNFNLSEDGEKSLRKSLDFFINKVQTKEEIPIEYFDASVTTNRIILQWKESDNKN
;
A
#
# COMPACT_ATOMS: atom_id res chain seq x y z
N MET A 1 -16.39 10.82 -35.20
CA MET A 1 -16.79 11.70 -34.08
C MET A 1 -15.57 11.82 -33.19
N ILE A 2 -15.06 13.01 -33.00
CA ILE A 2 -13.99 13.24 -32.00
C ILE A 2 -14.70 13.15 -30.66
N ASP A 3 -14.48 12.07 -29.92
CA ASP A 3 -14.92 11.97 -28.51
C ASP A 3 -14.26 13.16 -27.79
N VAL A 4 -15.07 14.13 -27.43
CA VAL A 4 -14.64 15.22 -26.55
C VAL A 4 -14.41 14.53 -25.20
N LEU A 5 -13.16 14.20 -24.89
CA LEU A 5 -12.77 13.70 -23.59
C LEU A 5 -13.30 14.67 -22.52
N LEU A 6 -14.25 14.21 -21.73
CA LEU A 6 -14.81 15.00 -20.64
C LEU A 6 -13.69 15.24 -19.60
N VAL A 7 -13.30 16.49 -19.41
CA VAL A 7 -12.29 16.84 -18.39
C VAL A 7 -12.92 16.68 -17.01
N LEU A 8 -12.43 15.73 -16.24
CA LEU A 8 -12.90 15.45 -14.88
C LEU A 8 -12.52 16.58 -13.92
N ASN A 9 -13.46 16.95 -13.07
CA ASN A 9 -13.28 17.92 -11.98
C ASN A 9 -12.93 17.18 -10.70
N LEU A 10 -11.75 17.43 -10.15
CA LEU A 10 -11.28 16.75 -8.93
C LEU A 10 -11.23 17.71 -7.75
N GLY A 11 -11.65 17.22 -6.59
CA GLY A 11 -11.43 17.84 -5.30
C GLY A 11 -10.33 17.11 -4.53
N ILE A 12 -9.47 17.86 -3.82
CA ILE A 12 -8.38 17.29 -3.03
C ILE A 12 -8.58 17.66 -1.56
N ILE A 13 -8.45 16.70 -0.65
CA ILE A 13 -8.38 16.91 0.79
C ILE A 13 -6.95 16.64 1.24
N GLY A 14 -6.21 17.70 1.57
CA GLY A 14 -4.77 17.66 1.86
C GLY A 14 -3.95 18.38 0.79
N TYR A 15 -2.70 18.78 1.14
CA TYR A 15 -1.85 19.54 0.20
C TYR A 15 -0.35 19.39 0.47
N ARG A 16 0.06 18.58 1.47
CA ARG A 16 1.47 18.42 1.85
C ARG A 16 2.01 17.07 1.38
N ASN A 17 3.32 16.98 1.25
CA ASN A 17 4.04 15.71 1.03
C ASN A 17 3.38 14.84 -0.06
N HIS A 18 2.68 13.78 0.36
CA HIS A 18 2.07 12.82 -0.55
C HIS A 18 0.96 13.45 -1.41
N ALA A 19 0.11 14.30 -0.80
CA ALA A 19 -0.90 15.04 -1.55
C ALA A 19 -0.28 15.92 -2.66
N ALA A 20 0.86 16.58 -2.39
CA ALA A 20 1.55 17.37 -3.41
C ALA A 20 2.02 16.52 -4.60
N LYS A 21 2.46 15.27 -4.34
CA LYS A 21 2.85 14.34 -5.39
C LYS A 21 1.65 13.90 -6.23
N LEU A 22 0.50 13.59 -5.61
CA LEU A 22 -0.74 13.27 -6.32
C LEU A 22 -1.24 14.47 -7.14
N ILE A 23 -1.21 15.67 -6.57
CA ILE A 23 -1.54 16.93 -7.28
C ILE A 23 -0.68 17.07 -8.53
N SER A 24 0.64 16.92 -8.44
CA SER A 24 1.55 16.98 -9.59
C SER A 24 1.19 15.97 -10.67
N TYR A 25 0.86 14.72 -10.29
CA TYR A 25 0.46 13.69 -11.27
C TYR A 25 -0.87 13.99 -11.96
N ILE A 26 -1.82 14.58 -11.23
CA ILE A 26 -3.11 15.02 -11.80
C ILE A 26 -2.89 16.20 -12.76
N GLU A 27 -2.03 17.16 -12.41
CA GLU A 27 -1.73 18.34 -13.22
C GLU A 27 -0.98 18.00 -14.53
N GLU A 28 -0.26 16.89 -14.59
CA GLU A 28 0.38 16.37 -15.80
C GLU A 28 -0.64 15.82 -16.83
N ARG A 29 -1.90 15.61 -16.42
CA ARG A 29 -2.95 15.01 -17.25
C ARG A 29 -3.79 16.09 -17.93
N SER A 30 -4.17 15.84 -19.19
CA SER A 30 -5.07 16.72 -19.97
C SER A 30 -6.56 16.42 -19.74
N ASP A 31 -6.88 15.25 -19.17
CA ASP A 31 -8.25 14.75 -18.98
C ASP A 31 -8.79 15.01 -17.56
N CYS A 32 -8.02 15.68 -16.70
CA CYS A 32 -8.39 16.02 -15.33
C CYS A 32 -8.00 17.46 -15.01
N LYS A 33 -8.72 18.08 -14.09
CA LYS A 33 -8.33 19.35 -13.45
C LYS A 33 -8.70 19.35 -11.99
N ILE A 34 -7.89 19.99 -11.16
CA ILE A 34 -8.17 20.20 -9.75
C ILE A 34 -8.96 21.48 -9.58
N ASN A 35 -10.23 21.35 -9.20
CA ASN A 35 -11.11 22.50 -8.96
C ASN A 35 -10.95 23.04 -7.55
N PHE A 36 -10.83 22.14 -6.55
CA PHE A 36 -10.77 22.53 -5.16
C PHE A 36 -9.70 21.77 -4.40
N ILE A 37 -8.98 22.48 -3.50
CA ILE A 37 -8.08 21.93 -2.51
C ILE A 37 -8.65 22.32 -1.15
N TYR A 38 -9.30 21.38 -0.49
CA TYR A 38 -9.91 21.63 0.82
C TYR A 38 -8.91 21.54 1.95
N HIS A 39 -8.95 22.58 2.79
CA HIS A 39 -8.27 22.57 4.10
C HIS A 39 -9.10 23.35 5.12
N PRO A 40 -9.38 22.82 6.34
CA PRO A 40 -10.32 23.46 7.26
C PRO A 40 -9.91 24.86 7.71
N THR A 41 -8.62 25.17 7.75
CA THR A 41 -8.11 26.43 8.31
C THR A 41 -7.09 27.15 7.46
N LYS A 42 -6.53 26.51 6.41
CA LYS A 42 -5.48 27.14 5.58
C LYS A 42 -6.09 28.19 4.67
N GLN A 43 -5.46 29.36 4.66
CA GLN A 43 -5.62 30.35 3.59
C GLN A 43 -4.45 30.26 2.62
N SER A 44 -4.69 30.50 1.33
CA SER A 44 -3.69 30.45 0.27
C SER A 44 -4.04 31.44 -0.82
N GLU A 45 -3.03 31.95 -1.52
CA GLU A 45 -3.21 32.76 -2.75
C GLU A 45 -3.67 31.90 -3.94
N ASP A 46 -3.44 30.59 -3.89
CA ASP A 46 -3.98 29.67 -4.89
C ASP A 46 -5.50 29.61 -4.75
N LYS A 47 -6.19 30.09 -5.81
CA LYS A 47 -7.66 30.22 -5.87
C LYS A 47 -8.40 28.89 -5.76
N ARG A 48 -7.71 27.76 -5.89
CA ARG A 48 -8.29 26.41 -5.69
C ARG A 48 -8.53 26.08 -4.23
N PHE A 49 -7.85 26.77 -3.30
CA PHE A 49 -8.05 26.50 -1.86
C PHE A 49 -9.42 26.96 -1.39
N THR A 50 -10.09 26.06 -0.65
CA THR A 50 -11.37 26.32 -0.01
C THR A 50 -11.38 25.81 1.43
N ASN A 51 -12.11 26.54 2.31
CA ASN A 51 -12.45 26.09 3.65
C ASN A 51 -13.91 25.57 3.72
N ASN A 52 -14.66 25.70 2.63
CA ASN A 52 -16.02 25.21 2.52
C ASN A 52 -16.03 23.78 1.98
N PHE A 53 -16.34 22.80 2.86
CA PHE A 53 -16.35 21.39 2.47
C PHE A 53 -17.37 21.06 1.38
N SER A 54 -18.48 21.80 1.30
CA SER A 54 -19.53 21.54 0.31
C SER A 54 -19.13 21.84 -1.13
N ASP A 55 -18.05 22.60 -1.35
CA ASP A 55 -17.51 22.84 -2.70
C ASP A 55 -17.06 21.52 -3.37
N LEU A 56 -16.60 20.54 -2.56
CA LEU A 56 -16.18 19.22 -3.03
C LEU A 56 -17.33 18.40 -3.63
N TYR A 57 -18.58 18.69 -3.26
CA TYR A 57 -19.74 17.93 -3.78
C TYR A 57 -20.02 18.21 -5.27
N SER A 58 -19.41 19.25 -5.83
CA SER A 58 -19.51 19.57 -7.27
C SER A 58 -18.45 18.87 -8.13
N CYS A 59 -17.53 18.12 -7.52
CA CYS A 59 -16.48 17.40 -8.22
C CYS A 59 -16.96 16.01 -8.68
N ASP A 60 -16.36 15.49 -9.74
CA ASP A 60 -16.60 14.11 -10.22
C ASP A 60 -15.96 13.08 -9.27
N ALA A 61 -14.79 13.44 -8.69
CA ALA A 61 -14.13 12.63 -7.68
C ALA A 61 -13.40 13.49 -6.63
N VAL A 62 -13.25 12.91 -5.42
CA VAL A 62 -12.51 13.54 -4.32
C VAL A 62 -11.36 12.63 -3.89
N VAL A 63 -10.15 13.21 -3.81
CA VAL A 63 -8.93 12.54 -3.35
C VAL A 63 -8.66 12.93 -1.90
N ILE A 64 -8.66 11.97 -0.99
CA ILE A 64 -8.34 12.15 0.43
C ILE A 64 -6.88 11.74 0.64
N SER A 65 -6.01 12.72 0.89
CA SER A 65 -4.59 12.54 1.22
C SER A 65 -4.22 13.42 2.42
N SER A 66 -5.01 13.32 3.46
CA SER A 66 -4.89 13.99 4.75
C SER A 66 -4.23 13.08 5.79
N PRO A 67 -4.01 13.50 7.04
CA PRO A 67 -3.51 12.60 8.09
C PRO A 67 -4.44 11.40 8.33
N ASN A 68 -3.86 10.21 8.55
CA ASN A 68 -4.56 8.91 8.64
C ASN A 68 -5.82 8.95 9.52
N HIS A 69 -5.74 9.59 10.69
CA HIS A 69 -6.86 9.66 11.65
C HIS A 69 -8.05 10.51 11.16
N THR A 70 -7.93 11.19 10.03
CA THR A 70 -9.00 12.01 9.45
C THR A 70 -9.70 11.33 8.26
N HIS A 71 -9.14 10.22 7.74
CA HIS A 71 -9.67 9.56 6.54
C HIS A 71 -11.13 9.18 6.70
N PHE A 72 -11.47 8.48 7.78
CA PHE A 72 -12.83 8.02 8.01
C PHE A 72 -13.83 9.16 8.14
N GLU A 73 -13.49 10.24 8.85
CA GLU A 73 -14.40 11.37 9.01
C GLU A 73 -14.69 12.06 7.67
N TYR A 74 -13.71 12.14 6.76
CA TYR A 74 -13.96 12.68 5.42
C TYR A 74 -14.76 11.72 4.55
N ILE A 75 -14.47 10.41 4.58
CA ILE A 75 -15.29 9.39 3.90
C ILE A 75 -16.74 9.49 4.37
N LYS A 76 -16.98 9.51 5.68
CA LYS A 76 -18.31 9.62 6.29
C LYS A 76 -19.06 10.89 5.89
N LYS A 77 -18.37 12.04 5.81
CA LYS A 77 -18.97 13.30 5.33
C LYS A 77 -19.35 13.22 3.85
N LEU A 78 -18.48 12.66 3.02
CA LEU A 78 -18.73 12.52 1.60
C LEU A 78 -19.87 11.54 1.36
N THR A 79 -19.83 10.32 1.89
CA THR A 79 -20.85 9.28 1.66
C THR A 79 -22.25 9.68 2.08
N LYS A 80 -22.41 10.73 2.90
CA LYS A 80 -23.70 11.26 3.32
C LYS A 80 -24.40 12.12 2.25
N ASN A 81 -23.63 12.90 1.46
CA ASN A 81 -24.17 13.96 0.61
C ASN A 81 -23.52 14.01 -0.78
N TYR A 82 -22.72 13.04 -1.14
CA TYR A 82 -21.93 13.04 -2.36
C TYR A 82 -22.00 11.69 -3.07
N ASP A 83 -22.34 11.72 -4.34
CA ASP A 83 -22.51 10.54 -5.19
C ASP A 83 -21.33 10.28 -6.14
N GLY A 84 -20.28 11.07 -6.10
CA GLY A 84 -19.07 10.87 -6.89
C GLY A 84 -18.14 9.83 -6.29
N TYR A 85 -16.96 9.70 -6.88
CA TYR A 85 -15.95 8.72 -6.49
C TYR A 85 -15.01 9.27 -5.42
N ILE A 86 -14.50 8.40 -4.57
CA ILE A 86 -13.58 8.73 -3.48
C ILE A 86 -12.31 7.92 -3.63
N PHE A 87 -11.19 8.59 -3.84
CA PHE A 87 -9.85 8.02 -3.67
C PHE A 87 -9.37 8.35 -2.26
N CYS A 88 -8.93 7.38 -1.50
CA CYS A 88 -8.43 7.62 -0.15
C CYS A 88 -7.09 6.92 0.06
N GLU A 89 -6.13 7.66 0.61
CA GLU A 89 -4.88 7.09 1.07
C GLU A 89 -5.10 6.01 2.15
N LYS A 90 -4.15 5.07 2.20
CA LYS A 90 -4.11 4.06 3.26
C LYS A 90 -3.53 4.66 4.58
N PRO A 91 -3.80 4.08 5.74
CA PRO A 91 -4.81 3.07 6.00
C PRO A 91 -6.23 3.66 5.88
N PRO A 92 -7.24 2.85 5.52
CA PRO A 92 -8.63 3.29 5.47
C PRO A 92 -9.11 3.97 6.75
N VAL A 93 -8.77 3.38 7.91
CA VAL A 93 -9.18 3.84 9.23
C VAL A 93 -8.09 3.57 10.26
N THR A 94 -8.21 4.16 11.47
CA THR A 94 -7.21 4.05 12.54
C THR A 94 -7.66 3.26 13.76
N ASN A 95 -8.94 2.83 13.81
CA ASN A 95 -9.48 2.03 14.91
C ASN A 95 -10.65 1.13 14.46
N TYR A 96 -10.99 0.13 15.29
CA TYR A 96 -12.03 -0.85 14.97
C TYR A 96 -13.43 -0.26 14.86
N ASN A 97 -13.78 0.73 15.65
CA ASN A 97 -15.12 1.35 15.57
C ASN A 97 -15.34 2.02 14.20
N GLU A 98 -14.30 2.66 13.67
CA GLU A 98 -14.33 3.22 12.31
C GLU A 98 -14.36 2.11 11.26
N LEU A 99 -13.58 1.02 11.47
CA LEU A 99 -13.53 -0.10 10.54
C LEU A 99 -14.92 -0.76 10.38
N GLU A 100 -15.63 -1.01 11.48
CA GLU A 100 -16.95 -1.60 11.44
C GLU A 100 -17.97 -0.68 10.76
N LYS A 101 -17.91 0.63 11.03
CA LYS A 101 -18.76 1.61 10.34
C LYS A 101 -18.47 1.68 8.84
N LEU A 102 -17.18 1.64 8.46
CA LEU A 102 -16.77 1.60 7.07
C LEU A 102 -17.26 0.31 6.39
N ASN A 103 -17.09 -0.83 7.05
CA ASN A 103 -17.52 -2.12 6.53
C ASN A 103 -19.04 -2.26 6.40
N ASN A 104 -19.82 -1.48 7.14
CA ASN A 104 -21.29 -1.47 7.10
C ASN A 104 -21.85 -0.46 6.07
N LEU A 105 -21.02 0.20 5.28
CA LEU A 105 -21.51 1.05 4.18
C LEU A 105 -22.31 0.20 3.16
N PRO A 106 -23.33 0.77 2.52
CA PRO A 106 -24.02 0.11 1.41
C PRO A 106 -23.07 -0.23 0.25
N SER A 107 -23.34 -1.32 -0.47
CA SER A 107 -22.48 -1.79 -1.56
C SER A 107 -22.24 -0.74 -2.64
N ASN A 108 -23.28 0.02 -3.02
CA ASN A 108 -23.16 1.09 -4.00
C ASN A 108 -22.28 2.26 -3.55
N GLN A 109 -22.08 2.46 -2.24
CA GLN A 109 -21.09 3.42 -1.71
C GLN A 109 -19.70 2.82 -1.69
N LYS A 110 -19.54 1.55 -1.25
CA LYS A 110 -18.26 0.85 -1.26
C LYS A 110 -17.63 0.81 -2.65
N GLN A 111 -18.43 0.55 -3.68
CA GLN A 111 -17.99 0.47 -5.08
C GLN A 111 -17.62 1.83 -5.71
N ARG A 112 -17.71 2.92 -4.96
CA ARG A 112 -17.19 4.25 -5.34
C ARG A 112 -16.01 4.70 -4.50
N ILE A 113 -15.57 3.88 -3.53
CA ILE A 113 -14.44 4.17 -2.66
C ILE A 113 -13.26 3.29 -3.05
N PHE A 114 -12.15 3.94 -3.38
CA PHE A 114 -10.88 3.31 -3.69
C PHE A 114 -9.85 3.66 -2.62
N PHE A 115 -9.20 2.65 -2.04
CA PHE A 115 -8.09 2.84 -1.13
C PHE A 115 -6.76 2.58 -1.82
N ASP A 116 -5.81 3.51 -1.69
CA ASP A 116 -4.56 3.51 -2.43
C ASP A 116 -3.51 2.53 -1.85
N PHE A 117 -3.76 1.25 -2.06
CA PHE A 117 -2.77 0.21 -1.85
C PHE A 117 -1.94 0.04 -3.14
N VAL A 118 -0.98 0.93 -3.33
CA VAL A 118 -0.23 1.11 -4.58
C VAL A 118 0.41 -0.16 -5.14
N PHE A 119 0.84 -1.10 -4.26
CA PHE A 119 1.52 -2.31 -4.72
C PHE A 119 0.62 -3.28 -5.48
N ARG A 120 -0.70 -3.15 -5.38
CA ARG A 120 -1.65 -3.87 -6.25
C ARG A 120 -1.45 -3.57 -7.74
N PHE A 121 -0.82 -2.43 -8.06
CA PHE A 121 -0.55 -1.92 -9.41
C PHE A 121 0.93 -2.01 -9.78
N SER A 122 1.73 -2.73 -9.00
CA SER A 122 3.16 -2.92 -9.21
C SER A 122 3.44 -4.07 -10.16
N ASN A 123 4.57 -3.99 -10.87
CA ASN A 123 5.08 -5.16 -11.59
C ASN A 123 5.51 -6.27 -10.61
N LEU A 124 5.84 -5.92 -9.35
CA LEU A 124 6.06 -6.90 -8.28
C LEU A 124 4.81 -7.76 -8.06
N ASN A 125 3.60 -7.15 -8.06
CA ASN A 125 2.35 -7.90 -7.96
C ASN A 125 2.19 -8.92 -9.09
N ASP A 126 2.49 -8.51 -10.32
CA ASP A 126 2.39 -9.38 -11.49
C ASP A 126 3.40 -10.55 -11.41
N LEU A 127 4.64 -10.28 -10.98
CA LEU A 127 5.65 -11.32 -10.76
C LEU A 127 5.22 -12.30 -9.66
N ILE A 128 4.79 -11.81 -8.50
CA ILE A 128 4.35 -12.67 -7.39
C ILE A 128 3.19 -13.55 -7.84
N LYS A 129 2.19 -12.98 -8.52
CA LYS A 129 1.05 -13.73 -9.06
C LYS A 129 1.50 -14.82 -10.02
N GLN A 130 2.43 -14.49 -10.92
CA GLN A 130 2.98 -15.45 -11.88
C GLN A 130 3.73 -16.59 -11.17
N GLU A 131 4.59 -16.26 -10.20
CA GLU A 131 5.45 -17.26 -9.57
C GLU A 131 4.69 -18.15 -8.58
N ILE A 132 3.65 -17.64 -7.88
CA ILE A 132 2.79 -18.47 -7.04
C ILE A 132 2.06 -19.55 -7.84
N CYS A 133 1.77 -19.28 -9.12
CA CYS A 133 1.12 -20.24 -10.03
C CYS A 133 2.11 -21.03 -10.90
N SER A 134 3.43 -20.81 -10.75
CA SER A 134 4.46 -21.40 -11.61
C SER A 134 4.76 -22.83 -11.20
N GLU A 135 4.72 -23.76 -12.15
CA GLU A 135 5.22 -25.14 -11.95
C GLU A 135 6.74 -25.17 -11.71
N GLU A 136 7.47 -24.15 -12.16
CA GLU A 136 8.93 -24.06 -12.05
C GLU A 136 9.39 -23.99 -10.58
N LEU A 137 8.66 -23.26 -9.74
CA LEU A 137 8.93 -23.22 -8.29
C LEU A 137 8.28 -24.39 -7.53
N GLY A 138 7.29 -25.05 -8.11
CA GLY A 138 6.46 -26.03 -7.43
C GLY A 138 5.50 -25.38 -6.42
N GLN A 139 5.10 -26.10 -5.36
CA GLN A 139 4.26 -25.56 -4.32
C GLN A 139 5.04 -24.51 -3.50
N ILE A 140 4.51 -23.30 -3.40
CA ILE A 140 5.12 -22.25 -2.57
C ILE A 140 4.97 -22.62 -1.09
N ILE A 141 6.06 -22.46 -0.33
CA ILE A 141 6.14 -22.77 1.10
C ILE A 141 6.49 -21.57 1.96
N HIS A 142 7.26 -20.61 1.42
CA HIS A 142 7.72 -19.46 2.18
C HIS A 142 7.98 -18.24 1.31
N ILE A 143 7.71 -17.05 1.86
CA ILE A 143 8.05 -15.76 1.26
C ILE A 143 8.73 -14.90 2.32
N ASP A 144 9.92 -14.35 1.99
CA ASP A 144 10.60 -13.34 2.78
C ASP A 144 10.63 -11.99 2.06
N ILE A 145 10.34 -10.92 2.79
CA ILE A 145 10.42 -9.54 2.29
C ILE A 145 11.27 -8.71 3.24
N PHE A 146 12.36 -8.14 2.71
CA PHE A 146 13.17 -7.16 3.39
C PHE A 146 13.02 -5.82 2.67
N SER A 147 12.48 -4.82 3.36
CA SER A 147 12.33 -3.49 2.79
C SER A 147 12.62 -2.44 3.85
N SER A 148 13.79 -1.86 3.76
CA SER A 148 14.34 -1.00 4.78
C SER A 148 15.19 0.13 4.20
N LYS A 149 15.40 1.17 4.99
CA LYS A 149 16.23 2.33 4.63
C LYS A 149 16.61 3.14 5.87
N GLY A 150 17.73 3.84 5.82
CA GLY A 150 18.26 4.63 6.93
C GLY A 150 17.51 5.94 7.20
N LEU A 151 16.20 5.98 7.08
CA LEU A 151 15.40 7.20 7.23
C LEU A 151 15.53 7.82 8.63
N ALA A 152 15.63 6.98 9.68
CA ALA A 152 15.78 7.42 11.06
C ALA A 152 17.09 8.19 11.34
N PHE A 153 18.07 8.07 10.45
CA PHE A 153 19.34 8.78 10.58
C PHE A 153 19.40 10.11 9.79
N LYS A 154 18.32 10.48 9.10
CA LYS A 154 18.19 11.80 8.52
C LYS A 154 17.99 12.84 9.62
N LYS A 155 18.62 14.02 9.45
CA LYS A 155 18.62 15.10 10.45
C LYS A 155 17.20 15.51 10.89
N GLU A 156 16.28 15.55 9.94
CA GLU A 156 14.89 15.99 10.14
C GLU A 156 13.96 14.89 10.67
N TYR A 157 14.45 13.65 10.83
CA TYR A 157 13.57 12.52 11.20
C TYR A 157 12.99 12.66 12.60
N ALA A 158 13.83 13.03 13.59
CA ALA A 158 13.39 13.10 15.00
C ALA A 158 12.24 14.09 15.23
N ASP A 159 12.17 15.15 14.41
CA ASP A 159 11.13 16.18 14.46
C ASP A 159 9.96 15.89 13.51
N SER A 160 10.01 14.77 12.81
CA SER A 160 8.99 14.39 11.85
C SER A 160 7.81 13.66 12.52
N TRP A 161 6.64 13.73 11.90
CA TRP A 161 5.45 12.98 12.33
C TRP A 161 5.68 11.46 12.39
N ARG A 162 6.71 10.94 11.70
CA ARG A 162 7.07 9.52 11.71
C ARG A 162 7.74 9.09 13.01
N ALA A 163 8.40 10.02 13.69
CA ALA A 163 9.08 9.77 14.95
C ALA A 163 8.19 10.05 16.18
N ASP A 164 6.99 10.59 15.97
CA ASP A 164 6.03 10.97 17.01
C ASP A 164 5.16 9.78 17.44
N GLY A 165 5.63 9.02 18.42
CA GLY A 165 4.90 7.88 18.96
C GLY A 165 3.63 8.23 19.73
N LYS A 166 3.50 9.46 20.22
CA LYS A 166 2.28 9.90 20.90
C LYS A 166 1.07 9.85 19.96
N ASN A 167 1.25 10.27 18.72
CA ASN A 167 0.19 10.33 17.72
C ASN A 167 0.23 9.14 16.76
N ASN A 168 1.38 8.46 16.63
CA ASN A 168 1.54 7.38 15.67
C ASN A 168 2.63 6.38 16.10
N LEU A 169 2.40 5.65 17.19
CA LEU A 169 3.35 4.68 17.75
C LEU A 169 3.79 3.63 16.72
N HIS A 170 2.88 3.14 15.90
CA HIS A 170 3.10 2.09 14.89
C HIS A 170 3.31 2.67 13.48
N ASN A 171 4.00 3.80 13.34
CA ASN A 171 4.16 4.47 12.06
C ASN A 171 4.72 3.55 10.96
N ILE A 172 5.79 2.77 11.26
CA ILE A 172 6.42 1.87 10.29
C ILE A 172 5.43 0.85 9.74
N LEU A 173 4.51 0.35 10.60
CA LEU A 173 3.47 -0.58 10.21
C LEU A 173 2.47 0.05 9.24
N ASP A 174 1.92 1.23 9.59
CA ASP A 174 0.94 1.95 8.78
C ASP A 174 1.52 2.54 7.48
N ALA A 175 2.79 2.96 7.54
CA ALA A 175 3.39 3.64 6.40
C ALA A 175 3.99 2.68 5.38
N TYR A 176 4.44 1.50 5.81
CA TYR A 176 5.31 0.64 5.00
C TYR A 176 4.86 -0.83 4.98
N THR A 177 4.82 -1.48 6.13
CA THR A 177 4.51 -2.91 6.25
C THR A 177 3.13 -3.25 5.66
N ILE A 178 2.15 -2.38 5.86
CA ILE A 178 0.76 -2.55 5.39
C ILE A 178 0.67 -2.85 3.88
N HIS A 179 1.54 -2.25 3.07
CA HIS A 179 1.53 -2.47 1.62
C HIS A 179 1.94 -3.89 1.24
N TYR A 180 2.93 -4.47 1.93
CA TYR A 180 3.38 -5.84 1.67
C TYR A 180 2.39 -6.87 2.21
N VAL A 181 1.80 -6.60 3.38
CA VAL A 181 0.72 -7.45 3.92
C VAL A 181 -0.46 -7.49 2.94
N ASP A 182 -0.87 -6.35 2.43
CA ASP A 182 -1.94 -6.24 1.45
C ASP A 182 -1.61 -7.01 0.17
N LEU A 183 -0.43 -6.78 -0.40
CA LEU A 183 0.05 -7.41 -1.62
C LEU A 183 0.00 -8.94 -1.55
N ILE A 184 0.55 -9.51 -0.47
CA ILE A 184 0.63 -10.97 -0.34
C ILE A 184 -0.72 -11.59 -0.01
N ASN A 185 -1.56 -10.92 0.81
CA ASN A 185 -2.90 -11.40 1.12
C ASN A 185 -3.80 -11.55 -0.11
N LEU A 186 -3.58 -10.75 -1.16
CA LEU A 186 -4.31 -10.89 -2.43
C LEU A 186 -4.11 -12.26 -3.08
N HIS A 187 -2.97 -12.91 -2.82
CA HIS A 187 -2.57 -14.16 -3.50
C HIS A 187 -2.67 -15.40 -2.63
N LEU A 188 -2.46 -15.26 -1.31
CA LEU A 188 -2.37 -16.43 -0.41
C LEU A 188 -3.65 -16.70 0.38
N GLY A 189 -4.62 -15.78 0.38
CA GLY A 189 -5.91 -15.97 1.01
C GLY A 189 -5.89 -15.68 2.52
N LYS A 190 -6.53 -16.55 3.34
CA LYS A 190 -6.75 -16.30 4.75
C LYS A 190 -5.54 -16.62 5.62
N ILE A 191 -5.32 -15.76 6.62
CA ILE A 191 -4.26 -15.92 7.62
C ILE A 191 -4.79 -16.81 8.76
N ASP A 192 -4.02 -17.87 9.09
CA ASP A 192 -4.22 -18.74 10.26
C ASP A 192 -3.60 -18.13 11.52
N LYS A 193 -2.32 -17.71 11.41
CA LYS A 193 -1.56 -17.15 12.55
C LYS A 193 -0.74 -15.96 12.13
N SER A 194 -0.58 -15.01 13.05
CA SER A 194 0.25 -13.83 12.81
C SER A 194 0.95 -13.38 14.08
N PHE A 195 2.17 -12.84 13.91
CA PHE A 195 2.98 -12.25 14.96
C PHE A 195 3.52 -10.91 14.47
N TYR A 196 3.50 -9.92 15.36
CA TYR A 196 4.04 -8.59 15.11
C TYR A 196 5.02 -8.23 16.22
N LEU A 197 6.24 -7.91 15.85
CA LEU A 197 7.34 -7.58 16.75
C LEU A 197 7.87 -6.18 16.37
N PRO A 198 7.34 -5.12 16.99
CA PRO A 198 7.85 -3.77 16.80
C PRO A 198 9.06 -3.49 17.64
N SER A 199 9.90 -2.54 17.21
CA SER A 199 10.99 -2.01 18.03
C SER A 199 11.38 -0.59 17.66
N LEU A 200 11.99 0.13 18.61
CA LEU A 200 12.60 1.44 18.41
C LEU A 200 14.15 1.27 18.48
N VAL A 201 14.74 0.96 17.34
CA VAL A 201 16.18 0.63 17.22
C VAL A 201 17.04 1.86 17.18
N SER A 202 16.66 2.89 16.40
CA SER A 202 17.44 4.12 16.22
C SER A 202 17.54 4.99 17.46
N LYS A 203 16.61 4.85 18.39
CA LYS A 203 16.41 5.76 19.54
C LYS A 203 16.16 7.21 19.13
N LYS A 204 15.63 7.42 17.92
CA LYS A 204 15.27 8.74 17.37
C LYS A 204 13.75 8.92 17.38
N GLY A 205 13.27 9.70 18.34
CA GLY A 205 11.83 9.85 18.56
C GLY A 205 11.25 8.81 19.51
N THR A 206 9.93 8.61 19.43
CA THR A 206 9.16 7.72 20.33
C THR A 206 8.27 6.73 19.60
N SER A 207 8.18 6.81 18.25
CA SER A 207 7.49 5.84 17.40
C SER A 207 8.39 4.66 17.06
N TYR A 208 7.84 3.46 16.93
CA TYR A 208 8.58 2.31 16.40
C TYR A 208 9.11 2.62 15.00
N ASP A 209 10.37 2.31 14.77
CA ASP A 209 11.07 2.50 13.50
C ASP A 209 11.45 1.19 12.81
N THR A 210 11.17 0.08 13.47
CA THR A 210 11.44 -1.27 12.99
C THR A 210 10.21 -2.15 13.25
N SER A 211 9.86 -2.96 12.27
CA SER A 211 8.74 -3.88 12.28
C SER A 211 9.19 -5.23 11.72
N TYR A 212 8.95 -6.30 12.46
CA TYR A 212 9.06 -7.65 11.95
C TYR A 212 7.71 -8.35 12.14
N VAL A 213 7.14 -8.86 11.05
CA VAL A 213 5.89 -9.62 11.08
C VAL A 213 6.11 -10.99 10.48
N VAL A 214 5.43 -11.99 11.06
CA VAL A 214 5.38 -13.36 10.55
C VAL A 214 3.93 -13.76 10.44
N LEU A 215 3.55 -14.30 9.28
CA LEU A 215 2.21 -14.79 9.00
C LEU A 215 2.29 -16.26 8.56
N ARG A 216 1.28 -17.02 8.95
CA ARG A 216 0.99 -18.33 8.39
C ARG A 216 -0.40 -18.30 7.80
N TYR A 217 -0.52 -18.76 6.57
CA TYR A 217 -1.79 -18.86 5.85
C TYR A 217 -2.44 -20.24 6.04
N GLU A 218 -3.75 -20.35 5.79
CA GLU A 218 -4.50 -21.62 5.90
C GLU A 218 -3.97 -22.71 4.95
N ASN A 219 -3.26 -22.35 3.89
CA ASN A 219 -2.58 -23.27 2.95
C ASN A 219 -1.16 -23.62 3.36
N ASP A 220 -0.78 -23.41 4.62
CA ASP A 220 0.52 -23.64 5.21
C ASP A 220 1.69 -22.78 4.69
N VAL A 221 1.46 -21.86 3.75
CA VAL A 221 2.48 -20.91 3.32
C VAL A 221 2.80 -19.94 4.46
N THR A 222 4.08 -19.66 4.65
CA THR A 222 4.54 -18.67 5.62
C THR A 222 5.05 -17.42 4.91
N LEU A 223 4.89 -16.25 5.55
CA LEU A 223 5.41 -14.98 5.10
C LEU A 223 6.15 -14.31 6.24
N SER A 224 7.35 -13.82 6.00
CA SER A 224 8.01 -12.88 6.90
C SER A 224 8.26 -11.54 6.22
N ILE A 225 8.07 -10.44 6.96
CA ILE A 225 8.33 -9.08 6.47
C ILE A 225 9.16 -8.34 7.50
N PHE A 226 10.34 -7.91 7.12
CA PHE A 226 11.18 -7.03 7.90
C PHE A 226 11.22 -5.65 7.27
N ASN A 227 10.74 -4.65 8.01
CA ASN A 227 10.82 -3.25 7.61
C ASN A 227 11.54 -2.44 8.67
N SER A 228 12.44 -1.54 8.26
CA SER A 228 13.16 -0.68 9.20
C SER A 228 13.52 0.67 8.59
N TYR A 229 13.44 1.71 9.42
CA TYR A 229 14.03 3.03 9.15
C TYR A 229 15.43 3.16 9.73
N ALA A 230 15.92 2.14 10.48
CA ALA A 230 17.16 2.18 11.23
C ALA A 230 18.26 1.28 10.63
N THR A 231 18.16 0.89 9.36
CA THR A 231 19.15 0.05 8.67
C THR A 231 19.59 0.70 7.36
N PRO A 232 20.67 0.22 6.72
CA PRO A 232 20.95 0.56 5.32
C PRO A 232 19.78 0.25 4.39
N LEU A 233 19.81 0.78 3.16
CA LEU A 233 18.84 0.46 2.13
C LEU A 233 18.95 -1.03 1.76
N ILE A 234 17.89 -1.78 2.02
CA ILE A 234 17.74 -3.18 1.63
C ILE A 234 16.33 -3.32 1.04
N ASN A 235 16.25 -3.81 -0.18
CA ASN A 235 15.00 -4.11 -0.85
C ASN A 235 15.16 -5.48 -1.52
N GLU A 236 14.64 -6.52 -0.86
CA GLU A 236 14.80 -7.91 -1.28
C GLU A 236 13.48 -8.66 -1.10
N VAL A 237 13.18 -9.55 -2.03
CA VAL A 237 12.10 -10.51 -1.95
C VAL A 237 12.66 -11.88 -2.28
N LEU A 238 12.34 -12.88 -1.46
CA LEU A 238 12.64 -14.28 -1.68
C LEU A 238 11.34 -15.07 -1.66
N ILE A 239 11.06 -15.87 -2.69
CA ILE A 239 9.92 -16.79 -2.74
C ILE A 239 10.48 -18.19 -2.89
N ILE A 240 10.15 -19.08 -1.96
CA ILE A 240 10.64 -20.47 -1.89
C ILE A 240 9.49 -21.43 -2.18
N GLY A 241 9.70 -22.28 -3.15
CA GLY A 241 8.82 -23.38 -3.48
C GLY A 241 9.48 -24.75 -3.28
N THR A 242 8.75 -25.82 -3.57
CA THR A 242 9.23 -27.19 -3.40
C THR A 242 10.22 -27.65 -4.48
N ASN A 243 10.29 -26.94 -5.62
CA ASN A 243 11.18 -27.29 -6.72
C ASN A 243 12.22 -26.20 -7.06
N GLY A 244 12.05 -25.00 -6.54
CA GLY A 244 12.96 -23.90 -6.80
C GLY A 244 12.65 -22.70 -5.93
N TYR A 245 13.39 -21.63 -6.16
CA TYR A 245 13.14 -20.35 -5.50
C TYR A 245 13.38 -19.19 -6.45
N CYS A 246 12.74 -18.05 -6.20
CA CYS A 246 13.09 -16.82 -6.89
C CYS A 246 13.55 -15.74 -5.92
N THR A 247 14.43 -14.87 -6.39
CA THR A 247 14.94 -13.72 -5.65
C THR A 247 14.75 -12.44 -6.44
N ILE A 248 14.38 -11.37 -5.73
CA ILE A 248 14.53 -9.99 -6.21
C ILE A 248 15.56 -9.34 -5.32
N ARG A 249 16.73 -9.06 -5.87
CA ARG A 249 17.87 -8.47 -5.16
C ARG A 249 18.77 -7.73 -6.13
N ASN A 250 19.39 -6.61 -5.70
CA ASN A 250 20.36 -5.85 -6.51
C ASN A 250 19.83 -5.50 -7.92
N ASN A 251 18.57 -5.10 -8.02
CA ASN A 251 17.86 -4.78 -9.26
C ASN A 251 17.76 -5.96 -10.25
N GLN A 252 17.83 -7.18 -9.76
CA GLN A 252 17.65 -8.39 -10.55
C GLN A 252 16.54 -9.26 -9.94
N PHE A 253 15.75 -9.84 -10.81
CA PHE A 253 14.86 -10.98 -10.52
C PHE A 253 15.50 -12.21 -11.10
N LEU A 254 15.71 -13.23 -10.27
CA LEU A 254 16.33 -14.51 -10.67
C LEU A 254 15.44 -15.66 -10.23
N ILE A 255 15.30 -16.67 -11.09
CA ILE A 255 14.72 -17.97 -10.71
C ILE A 255 15.81 -19.02 -10.71
N HIS A 256 15.82 -19.83 -9.66
CA HIS A 256 16.72 -20.94 -9.43
C HIS A 256 15.93 -22.23 -9.35
N SER A 257 16.10 -23.11 -10.31
CA SER A 257 15.45 -24.43 -10.40
C SER A 257 16.21 -25.36 -11.36
N PRO A 258 16.00 -26.69 -11.34
CA PRO A 258 15.21 -27.44 -10.37
C PRO A 258 15.95 -27.69 -9.05
N ARG A 259 15.21 -28.18 -8.03
CA ARG A 259 15.74 -28.58 -6.72
C ARG A 259 16.80 -29.68 -6.81
N ASP A 260 16.59 -30.67 -7.68
CA ASP A 260 17.36 -31.90 -7.71
C ASP A 260 18.65 -31.74 -8.55
N THR A 261 19.57 -30.92 -8.04
CA THR A 261 20.90 -30.67 -8.62
C THR A 261 21.99 -31.20 -7.69
N PHE A 262 22.90 -32.01 -8.26
CA PHE A 262 23.92 -32.70 -7.48
C PHE A 262 25.31 -32.55 -8.12
N ASP A 263 26.34 -32.53 -7.30
CA ASP A 263 27.72 -32.65 -7.76
C ASP A 263 28.09 -34.11 -8.05
N LYS A 264 29.37 -34.32 -8.43
CA LYS A 264 29.92 -35.64 -8.76
C LYS A 264 29.93 -36.61 -7.55
N ASP A 265 29.83 -36.12 -6.34
CA ASP A 265 29.85 -36.89 -5.10
C ASP A 265 28.42 -37.12 -4.55
N GLY A 266 27.39 -36.67 -5.30
CA GLY A 266 25.97 -36.82 -4.95
C GLY A 266 25.46 -35.83 -3.89
N LEU A 267 26.21 -34.76 -3.62
CA LEU A 267 25.77 -33.70 -2.69
C LEU A 267 24.93 -32.66 -3.41
N PHE A 268 23.94 -32.10 -2.72
CA PHE A 268 23.12 -31.01 -3.27
C PHE A 268 23.99 -29.79 -3.60
N THR A 269 23.73 -29.21 -4.76
CA THR A 269 24.35 -27.97 -5.20
C THR A 269 23.28 -26.88 -5.37
N ASP A 270 23.72 -25.65 -5.47
CA ASP A 270 22.81 -24.53 -5.78
C ASP A 270 22.09 -24.79 -7.11
N PRO A 271 20.76 -24.66 -7.17
CA PRO A 271 20.02 -24.77 -8.40
C PRO A 271 20.50 -23.74 -9.44
N PRO A 272 20.57 -24.11 -10.73
CA PRO A 272 20.97 -23.18 -11.78
C PRO A 272 19.97 -22.06 -11.95
N ILE A 273 20.44 -20.90 -12.42
CA ILE A 273 19.57 -19.80 -12.81
C ILE A 273 18.91 -20.16 -14.13
N THR A 274 17.58 -20.29 -14.11
CA THR A 274 16.77 -20.61 -15.30
C THR A 274 16.18 -19.37 -15.94
N ARG A 275 15.93 -18.31 -15.15
CA ARG A 275 15.40 -17.03 -15.64
C ARG A 275 16.03 -15.86 -14.91
N SER A 276 16.35 -14.80 -15.65
CA SER A 276 16.90 -13.54 -15.13
C SER A 276 16.24 -12.35 -15.83
N LEU A 277 15.81 -11.36 -15.04
CA LEU A 277 15.24 -10.11 -15.53
C LEU A 277 15.81 -8.93 -14.71
N ASN A 278 15.95 -7.77 -15.35
CA ASN A 278 16.21 -6.54 -14.61
C ASN A 278 14.92 -6.08 -13.91
N PHE A 279 14.99 -5.89 -12.60
CA PHE A 279 13.84 -5.48 -11.81
C PHE A 279 14.23 -4.57 -10.64
N ASN A 280 13.81 -3.31 -10.69
CA ASN A 280 14.09 -2.32 -9.66
C ASN A 280 12.84 -2.07 -8.79
N LEU A 281 12.83 -2.62 -7.56
CA LEU A 281 11.72 -2.47 -6.61
C LEU A 281 11.38 -1.01 -6.27
N SER A 282 12.39 -0.13 -6.16
CA SER A 282 12.16 1.27 -5.81
C SER A 282 11.48 2.03 -6.95
N GLU A 283 11.91 1.80 -8.18
CA GLU A 283 11.33 2.41 -9.38
C GLU A 283 9.91 1.87 -9.64
N ASP A 284 9.71 0.57 -9.43
CA ASP A 284 8.41 -0.06 -9.57
C ASP A 284 7.39 0.52 -8.58
N GLY A 285 7.76 0.70 -7.31
CA GLY A 285 6.91 1.34 -6.31
C GLY A 285 6.53 2.80 -6.66
N GLU A 286 7.39 3.53 -7.35
CA GLU A 286 7.10 4.89 -7.82
C GLU A 286 6.11 4.90 -9.00
N LYS A 287 6.31 4.00 -9.95
CA LYS A 287 5.41 3.82 -11.10
C LYS A 287 4.03 3.31 -10.67
N SER A 288 3.97 2.51 -9.61
CA SER A 288 2.72 1.93 -9.08
C SER A 288 1.74 3.00 -8.60
N LEU A 289 2.22 4.10 -8.01
CA LEU A 289 1.37 5.20 -7.59
C LEU A 289 0.66 5.87 -8.79
N ARG A 290 1.38 6.04 -9.91
CA ARG A 290 0.75 6.57 -11.14
C ARG A 290 -0.29 5.60 -11.69
N LYS A 291 0.05 4.31 -11.80
CA LYS A 291 -0.88 3.27 -12.27
C LYS A 291 -2.14 3.16 -11.40
N SER A 292 -1.99 3.29 -10.08
CA SER A 292 -3.10 3.29 -9.12
C SER A 292 -4.04 4.48 -9.36
N LEU A 293 -3.49 5.68 -9.52
CA LEU A 293 -4.25 6.88 -9.84
C LEU A 293 -4.91 6.77 -11.22
N ASP A 294 -4.21 6.26 -12.24
CA ASP A 294 -4.74 6.04 -13.58
C ASP A 294 -5.92 5.07 -13.59
N PHE A 295 -5.82 3.98 -12.83
CA PHE A 295 -6.93 3.05 -12.64
C PHE A 295 -8.17 3.75 -12.07
N PHE A 296 -7.98 4.51 -10.98
CA PHE A 296 -9.07 5.24 -10.35
C PHE A 296 -9.70 6.26 -11.31
N ILE A 297 -8.89 7.09 -11.96
CA ILE A 297 -9.38 8.10 -12.91
C ILE A 297 -10.15 7.45 -14.06
N ASN A 298 -9.66 6.33 -14.58
CA ASN A 298 -10.37 5.58 -15.63
C ASN A 298 -11.77 5.15 -15.16
N LYS A 299 -11.91 4.62 -13.93
CA LYS A 299 -13.22 4.26 -13.36
C LYS A 299 -14.17 5.45 -13.24
N VAL A 300 -13.64 6.63 -12.88
CA VAL A 300 -14.44 7.87 -12.85
C VAL A 300 -14.89 8.29 -14.25
N GLN A 301 -14.00 8.23 -15.25
CA GLN A 301 -14.29 8.61 -16.63
C GLN A 301 -15.34 7.71 -17.29
N THR A 302 -15.20 6.40 -17.08
CA THR A 302 -16.13 5.41 -17.65
C THR A 302 -17.42 5.28 -16.83
N LYS A 303 -17.48 5.92 -15.65
CA LYS A 303 -18.58 5.78 -14.66
C LYS A 303 -18.83 4.34 -14.24
N GLU A 304 -17.79 3.51 -14.27
CA GLU A 304 -17.85 2.12 -13.84
C GLU A 304 -17.62 2.01 -12.34
N GLU A 305 -18.31 1.06 -11.74
CA GLU A 305 -18.07 0.69 -10.34
C GLU A 305 -16.64 0.17 -10.14
N ILE A 306 -16.03 0.54 -9.02
CA ILE A 306 -14.78 -0.07 -8.57
C ILE A 306 -15.13 -1.48 -8.08
N PRO A 307 -14.44 -2.54 -8.54
CA PRO A 307 -14.72 -3.89 -8.09
C PRO A 307 -14.67 -3.98 -6.57
N ILE A 308 -15.72 -4.56 -5.97
CA ILE A 308 -15.91 -4.59 -4.51
C ILE A 308 -14.75 -5.28 -3.79
N GLU A 309 -14.04 -6.17 -4.46
CA GLU A 309 -12.89 -6.91 -3.95
C GLU A 309 -11.75 -5.98 -3.53
N TYR A 310 -11.60 -4.82 -4.19
CA TYR A 310 -10.61 -3.81 -3.80
C TYR A 310 -10.92 -3.21 -2.43
N PHE A 311 -12.20 -2.93 -2.18
CA PHE A 311 -12.67 -2.42 -0.91
C PHE A 311 -12.51 -3.48 0.20
N ASP A 312 -13.01 -4.68 -0.03
CA ASP A 312 -13.00 -5.78 0.94
C ASP A 312 -11.59 -6.21 1.31
N ALA A 313 -10.67 -6.29 0.34
CA ALA A 313 -9.26 -6.56 0.61
C ALA A 313 -8.62 -5.45 1.45
N SER A 314 -8.95 -4.17 1.20
CA SER A 314 -8.45 -3.03 1.98
C SER A 314 -8.93 -3.08 3.43
N VAL A 315 -10.20 -3.40 3.65
CA VAL A 315 -10.78 -3.58 4.99
C VAL A 315 -10.14 -4.76 5.71
N THR A 316 -9.93 -5.88 5.01
CA THR A 316 -9.28 -7.09 5.56
C THR A 316 -7.85 -6.78 6.00
N THR A 317 -7.04 -6.17 5.14
CA THR A 317 -5.67 -5.76 5.49
C THR A 317 -5.66 -4.80 6.67
N ASN A 318 -6.53 -3.79 6.68
CA ASN A 318 -6.60 -2.82 7.78
C ASN A 318 -7.01 -3.50 9.10
N ARG A 319 -7.91 -4.50 9.09
CA ARG A 319 -8.29 -5.29 10.27
C ARG A 319 -7.09 -6.00 10.90
N ILE A 320 -6.23 -6.61 10.08
CA ILE A 320 -5.01 -7.28 10.54
C ILE A 320 -4.07 -6.29 11.21
N ILE A 321 -3.84 -5.14 10.58
CA ILE A 321 -3.00 -4.07 11.13
C ILE A 321 -3.52 -3.58 12.49
N LEU A 322 -4.83 -3.38 12.61
CA LEU A 322 -5.45 -2.97 13.88
C LEU A 322 -5.33 -4.04 14.97
N GLN A 323 -5.48 -5.31 14.60
CA GLN A 323 -5.30 -6.44 15.52
C GLN A 323 -3.90 -6.48 16.12
N TRP A 324 -2.87 -6.24 15.32
CA TRP A 324 -1.50 -6.19 15.79
C TRP A 324 -1.24 -5.02 16.75
N LYS A 325 -1.77 -3.85 16.43
CA LYS A 325 -1.66 -2.67 17.32
C LYS A 325 -2.31 -2.89 18.68
N GLU A 326 -3.49 -3.52 18.70
CA GLU A 326 -4.15 -3.84 19.98
C GLU A 326 -3.42 -4.91 20.78
N SER A 327 -2.81 -5.89 20.11
CA SER A 327 -2.05 -6.94 20.76
C SER A 327 -0.77 -6.41 21.42
N ASP A 328 -0.09 -5.47 20.76
CA ASP A 328 1.12 -4.81 21.29
C ASP A 328 0.79 -3.93 22.52
N ASN A 329 -0.34 -3.23 22.50
CA ASN A 329 -0.78 -2.38 23.62
C ASN A 329 -1.17 -3.17 24.88
N LYS A 330 -1.33 -4.49 24.80
CA LYS A 330 -1.69 -5.36 25.93
C LYS A 330 -0.48 -6.03 26.59
N ASN A 331 0.68 -5.98 25.95
CA ASN A 331 1.96 -6.47 26.43
C ASN A 331 2.81 -5.35 27.03
#